data_2f1e936ad15c65d5cc3a604a85cc550a
#
_entry.id   2f1e936ad15c65d5cc3a604a85cc550a
#
_cell.length_a   1.000
_cell.length_b   1.000
_cell.length_c   1.000
_cell.angle_alpha   90.00
_cell.angle_beta   90.00
_cell.angle_gamma   90.00
#
_symmetry.space_group_name_H-M   'P 1'
#
loop_
_entity.id
_entity.type
_entity.pdbx_description
1 polymer ?
#
loop_
_entity_poly.entity_id
_entity_poly.type
_entity_poly.pdbx_seq_one_letter_code
_entity_poly.pdbx_strand_id
1 'polypeptide(L)'
;MKYTLLYISMALGMMTIASCSSDDDRAVVPETPQTVDGVVSWIANAFTPEALKEVEDAVNAIRGAGYTYRDNESYCVGTDMEVFNMRTLRDMEKKYNTSYISDDYIPVTDQKFFYSKSTKDLKDQLSLDIGLGFSAGVFSVDVEVGFNKKSFSTQRNYYSLKRMKQSYFSRDLNYLTLREQATNAIAASPAANTYASMDADSLAKVAPGFGEVYSPGFAQVMQKFIRKIHGTRTGSEAIGICSEFIEEVGSGFVTRSVLGCSLDYYNTTSMDSVSNSLDVRVALEMAVQIKFITISTAISSDYNEAAQKCSRNSTSHITARGGNVSLVTAFTTGQQATLDEETLRKWQKSVTPKDAALIDIRLVPIYEVIYDAKTRNILKSYMEKSLSNFNNQ
;
A
#
# COMPACT_ATOMS: atom_id res chain seq x y z
N MET A 1 19.21 11.61 -28.65
CA MET A 1 18.74 10.42 -29.40
C MET A 1 19.76 9.28 -29.44
N LYS A 2 20.49 8.98 -28.36
CA LYS A 2 21.49 7.89 -28.29
C LYS A 2 21.43 7.03 -27.01
N TYR A 3 20.46 7.22 -26.13
CA TYR A 3 20.36 6.49 -24.87
C TYR A 3 19.16 5.54 -24.76
N THR A 4 18.27 5.51 -25.77
CA THR A 4 17.02 4.74 -25.73
C THR A 4 17.18 3.28 -26.19
N LEU A 5 18.31 2.90 -26.75
CA LEU A 5 18.56 1.53 -27.27
C LEU A 5 19.25 0.58 -26.29
N LEU A 6 19.72 1.08 -25.14
CA LEU A 6 20.49 0.26 -24.19
C LEU A 6 19.62 -0.48 -23.14
N TYR A 7 18.36 -0.08 -22.98
CA TYR A 7 17.46 -0.68 -21.97
C TYR A 7 16.68 -1.90 -22.45
N ILE A 8 16.55 -2.09 -23.76
CA ILE A 8 15.79 -3.25 -24.31
C ILE A 8 16.60 -4.57 -24.28
N SER A 9 17.92 -4.49 -24.22
CA SER A 9 18.78 -5.69 -24.20
C SER A 9 19.05 -6.27 -22.81
N MET A 10 18.69 -5.59 -21.73
CA MET A 10 18.89 -6.08 -20.36
C MET A 10 17.69 -6.87 -19.77
N ALA A 11 16.53 -6.80 -20.41
CA ALA A 11 15.34 -7.53 -19.91
C ALA A 11 15.29 -9.01 -20.31
N LEU A 12 16.21 -9.48 -21.16
CA LEU A 12 16.23 -10.89 -21.61
C LEU A 12 17.35 -11.76 -21.01
N GLY A 13 18.11 -11.25 -20.05
CA GLY A 13 19.36 -11.86 -19.62
C GLY A 13 19.48 -12.33 -18.17
N MET A 14 18.41 -12.37 -17.37
CA MET A 14 18.49 -12.85 -15.98
C MET A 14 17.53 -13.99 -15.69
N MET A 15 17.81 -15.15 -16.23
CA MET A 15 17.33 -16.42 -15.68
C MET A 15 18.48 -17.40 -15.72
N THR A 16 19.14 -17.58 -14.61
CA THR A 16 19.70 -18.82 -14.07
C THR A 16 20.61 -18.48 -12.90
N ILE A 17 20.10 -18.52 -11.70
CA ILE A 17 20.91 -18.86 -10.54
C ILE A 17 20.32 -20.16 -10.00
N ALA A 18 20.90 -21.29 -10.44
CA ALA A 18 20.76 -22.56 -9.78
C ALA A 18 21.57 -22.49 -8.49
N SER A 19 20.90 -22.33 -7.35
CA SER A 19 21.50 -22.59 -6.05
C SER A 19 21.24 -24.04 -5.68
N CYS A 20 22.26 -24.87 -5.80
CA CYS A 20 22.31 -26.17 -5.16
C CYS A 20 22.51 -25.98 -3.65
N SER A 21 21.54 -26.36 -2.84
CA SER A 21 21.80 -26.81 -1.47
C SER A 21 20.67 -27.72 -0.99
N SER A 22 21.09 -28.97 -0.72
CA SER A 22 20.64 -29.98 0.25
C SER A 22 19.14 -30.10 0.58
N ASP A 23 18.65 -31.28 0.28
CA ASP A 23 17.61 -32.08 0.95
C ASP A 23 16.73 -31.35 1.96
N ASP A 24 15.64 -30.82 1.45
CA ASP A 24 14.41 -30.62 2.19
C ASP A 24 13.26 -30.94 1.22
N ASP A 25 12.50 -32.01 1.51
CA ASP A 25 11.28 -32.40 0.79
C ASP A 25 10.17 -31.35 0.98
N ARG A 26 10.40 -30.14 0.51
CA ARG A 26 9.37 -29.11 0.39
C ARG A 26 8.59 -29.40 -0.88
N ALA A 27 7.31 -29.72 -0.71
CA ALA A 27 6.37 -29.75 -1.83
C ALA A 27 6.49 -28.40 -2.57
N VAL A 28 7.03 -28.45 -3.80
CA VAL A 28 7.13 -27.29 -4.69
C VAL A 28 5.70 -26.87 -5.05
N VAL A 29 5.25 -25.77 -4.49
CA VAL A 29 4.02 -25.13 -4.93
C VAL A 29 4.31 -24.59 -6.34
N PRO A 30 3.61 -25.04 -7.39
CA PRO A 30 3.85 -24.56 -8.75
C PRO A 30 3.62 -23.05 -8.81
N GLU A 31 4.61 -22.31 -9.27
CA GLU A 31 4.43 -20.89 -9.59
C GLU A 31 3.39 -20.78 -10.72
N THR A 32 2.39 -19.94 -10.52
CA THR A 32 1.42 -19.63 -11.58
C THR A 32 2.15 -18.99 -12.76
N PRO A 33 1.86 -19.39 -14.02
CA PRO A 33 2.56 -18.85 -15.17
C PRO A 33 2.43 -17.33 -15.22
N GLN A 34 3.54 -16.63 -15.27
CA GLN A 34 3.56 -15.18 -15.46
C GLN A 34 3.04 -14.87 -16.87
N THR A 35 1.90 -14.18 -16.97
CA THR A 35 1.36 -13.80 -18.27
C THR A 35 2.01 -12.50 -18.76
N VAL A 36 2.89 -12.63 -19.73
CA VAL A 36 3.65 -11.52 -20.33
C VAL A 36 2.78 -10.60 -21.20
N ASP A 37 1.65 -11.10 -21.70
CA ASP A 37 0.87 -10.40 -22.76
C ASP A 37 0.06 -9.16 -22.30
N GLY A 38 -0.37 -9.08 -21.04
CA GLY A 38 -1.05 -7.89 -20.49
C GLY A 38 -0.11 -6.69 -20.30
N VAL A 39 1.17 -6.99 -20.17
CA VAL A 39 2.29 -6.08 -20.02
C VAL A 39 2.50 -5.20 -21.26
N VAL A 40 2.33 -5.80 -22.43
CA VAL A 40 2.66 -5.16 -23.71
C VAL A 40 1.76 -3.96 -24.01
N SER A 41 0.49 -3.98 -23.59
CA SER A 41 -0.44 -2.89 -23.90
C SER A 41 -0.18 -1.62 -23.07
N TRP A 42 0.16 -1.74 -21.79
CA TRP A 42 0.52 -0.59 -20.97
C TRP A 42 1.86 0.02 -21.40
N ILE A 43 2.86 -0.83 -21.65
CA ILE A 43 4.19 -0.38 -22.09
C ILE A 43 4.12 0.20 -23.49
N ALA A 44 3.42 -0.43 -24.42
CA ALA A 44 3.28 0.07 -25.79
C ALA A 44 2.54 1.42 -25.85
N ASN A 45 1.53 1.61 -24.99
CA ASN A 45 0.78 2.86 -24.91
C ASN A 45 1.49 3.94 -24.06
N ALA A 46 2.31 3.56 -23.08
CA ALA A 46 2.99 4.50 -22.17
C ALA A 46 4.04 5.40 -22.86
N PHE A 47 4.38 5.15 -24.13
CA PHE A 47 5.39 5.92 -24.86
C PHE A 47 4.80 6.98 -25.80
N THR A 48 3.49 7.10 -25.93
CA THR A 48 2.88 8.22 -26.63
C THR A 48 2.61 9.38 -25.67
N PRO A 49 2.74 10.65 -26.10
CA PRO A 49 2.44 11.81 -25.25
C PRO A 49 1.01 11.80 -24.70
N GLU A 50 0.05 11.31 -25.49
CA GLU A 50 -1.35 11.20 -25.12
C GLU A 50 -1.56 10.15 -24.03
N ALA A 51 -0.91 8.99 -24.14
CA ALA A 51 -1.00 7.93 -23.15
C ALA A 51 -0.28 8.30 -21.85
N LEU A 52 0.87 8.98 -21.93
CA LEU A 52 1.54 9.53 -20.74
C LEU A 52 0.64 10.51 -20.01
N LYS A 53 -0.08 11.38 -20.75
CA LYS A 53 -1.05 12.29 -20.17
C LYS A 53 -2.23 11.54 -19.53
N GLU A 54 -2.77 10.50 -20.19
CA GLU A 54 -3.85 9.68 -19.65
C GLU A 54 -3.43 8.98 -18.35
N VAL A 55 -2.20 8.46 -18.29
CA VAL A 55 -1.64 7.86 -17.06
C VAL A 55 -1.47 8.92 -15.99
N GLU A 56 -0.92 10.11 -16.31
CA GLU A 56 -0.74 11.19 -15.35
C GLU A 56 -2.09 11.67 -14.79
N ASP A 57 -3.10 11.84 -15.64
CA ASP A 57 -4.45 12.22 -15.23
C ASP A 57 -5.09 11.14 -14.33
N ALA A 58 -4.92 9.86 -14.67
CA ALA A 58 -5.40 8.74 -13.85
C ALA A 58 -4.69 8.66 -12.50
N VAL A 59 -3.36 8.80 -12.48
CA VAL A 59 -2.55 8.79 -11.25
C VAL A 59 -2.93 9.95 -10.34
N ASN A 60 -3.15 11.14 -10.91
CA ASN A 60 -3.55 12.33 -10.14
C ASN A 60 -5.00 12.24 -9.65
N ALA A 61 -5.87 11.48 -10.33
CA ALA A 61 -7.24 11.21 -9.86
C ALA A 61 -7.26 10.19 -8.70
N ILE A 62 -6.28 9.30 -8.65
CA ILE A 62 -6.14 8.31 -7.58
C ILE A 62 -5.29 8.94 -6.46
N ARG A 63 -5.93 9.23 -5.33
CA ARG A 63 -5.25 9.76 -4.15
C ARG A 63 -4.30 8.70 -3.60
N GLY A 64 -3.02 8.84 -3.90
CA GLY A 64 -1.96 7.91 -3.52
C GLY A 64 -0.75 8.65 -2.93
N ALA A 65 0.43 8.51 -3.53
CA ALA A 65 1.63 9.21 -3.11
C ALA A 65 1.39 10.74 -3.04
N GLY A 66 1.81 11.35 -1.94
CA GLY A 66 1.59 12.78 -1.68
C GLY A 66 0.40 13.10 -0.78
N TYR A 67 -0.39 12.09 -0.37
CA TYR A 67 -1.58 12.26 0.48
C TYR A 67 -1.36 11.74 1.90
N THR A 68 -2.09 12.31 2.87
CA THR A 68 -2.18 11.76 4.23
C THR A 68 -2.97 10.46 4.25
N TYR A 69 -2.82 9.68 5.32
CA TYR A 69 -3.47 8.39 5.49
C TYR A 69 -4.14 8.25 6.86
N ARG A 70 -5.39 7.77 6.87
CA ARG A 70 -6.19 7.49 8.06
C ARG A 70 -6.31 6.00 8.31
N ASP A 71 -6.02 5.57 9.53
CA ASP A 71 -5.98 4.16 9.94
C ASP A 71 -7.36 3.49 10.07
N ASN A 72 -8.44 4.28 10.11
CA ASN A 72 -9.82 3.79 10.26
C ASN A 72 -10.50 3.48 8.93
N GLU A 73 -9.77 3.52 7.84
CA GLU A 73 -10.24 3.23 6.49
C GLU A 73 -9.66 1.91 5.97
N SER A 74 -10.23 1.39 4.90
CA SER A 74 -9.70 0.24 4.20
C SER A 74 -8.34 0.55 3.57
N TYR A 75 -7.43 -0.44 3.58
CA TYR A 75 -6.13 -0.31 2.95
C TYR A 75 -6.23 0.15 1.49
N CYS A 76 -5.39 1.08 1.10
CA CYS A 76 -5.43 1.76 -0.20
C CYS A 76 -6.66 2.68 -0.44
N VAL A 77 -7.54 2.87 0.53
CA VAL A 77 -8.68 3.80 0.45
C VAL A 77 -8.53 4.95 1.45
N GLY A 78 -7.77 4.73 2.52
CA GLY A 78 -7.63 5.67 3.63
C GLY A 78 -6.87 6.97 3.33
N THR A 79 -6.57 7.27 2.07
CA THR A 79 -5.92 8.53 1.66
C THR A 79 -6.92 9.69 1.73
N ASP A 80 -6.49 10.83 2.29
CA ASP A 80 -7.41 11.91 2.63
C ASP A 80 -6.96 13.27 2.06
N MET A 81 -5.96 13.90 2.65
CA MET A 81 -5.56 15.27 2.36
C MET A 81 -4.27 15.30 1.52
N GLU A 82 -4.24 16.07 0.45
CA GLU A 82 -3.03 16.34 -0.32
C GLU A 82 -2.03 17.13 0.55
N VAL A 83 -0.82 16.59 0.73
CA VAL A 83 0.25 17.21 1.53
C VAL A 83 1.10 18.13 0.69
N PHE A 84 1.62 17.62 -0.42
CA PHE A 84 2.43 18.37 -1.36
C PHE A 84 1.59 18.75 -2.58
N ASN A 85 1.91 19.87 -3.19
CA ASN A 85 1.21 20.36 -4.38
C ASN A 85 1.58 19.52 -5.61
N MET A 86 0.96 18.32 -5.71
CA MET A 86 1.31 17.30 -6.71
C MET A 86 1.26 17.82 -8.15
N ARG A 87 0.37 18.79 -8.42
CA ARG A 87 0.20 19.35 -9.76
C ARG A 87 1.38 20.20 -10.24
N THR A 88 2.11 20.80 -9.31
CA THR A 88 3.25 21.69 -9.62
C THR A 88 4.60 20.99 -9.54
N LEU A 89 4.66 19.76 -9.00
CA LEU A 89 5.94 19.08 -8.75
C LEU A 89 6.78 18.91 -10.02
N ARG A 90 6.16 18.55 -11.16
CA ARG A 90 6.88 18.41 -12.44
C ARG A 90 7.50 19.73 -12.93
N ASP A 91 6.84 20.85 -12.69
CA ASP A 91 7.38 22.17 -13.05
C ASP A 91 8.47 22.61 -12.05
N MET A 92 8.32 22.24 -10.79
CA MET A 92 9.36 22.43 -9.77
C MET A 92 10.62 21.60 -10.09
N GLU A 93 10.49 20.36 -10.56
CA GLU A 93 11.61 19.53 -11.00
C GLU A 93 12.44 20.24 -12.06
N LYS A 94 11.78 20.85 -13.05
CA LYS A 94 12.46 21.64 -14.10
C LYS A 94 13.10 22.91 -13.53
N LYS A 95 12.35 23.64 -12.68
CA LYS A 95 12.79 24.90 -12.08
C LYS A 95 14.02 24.73 -11.21
N TYR A 96 14.06 23.71 -10.38
CA TYR A 96 15.13 23.48 -9.39
C TYR A 96 16.14 22.42 -9.84
N ASN A 97 15.97 21.84 -11.04
CA ASN A 97 16.80 20.74 -11.55
C ASN A 97 16.97 19.59 -10.53
N THR A 98 15.86 19.20 -9.93
CA THR A 98 15.82 18.22 -8.83
C THR A 98 14.66 17.27 -9.09
N SER A 99 14.84 15.95 -8.87
CA SER A 99 13.77 14.96 -9.00
C SER A 99 12.99 14.82 -7.71
N TYR A 100 11.69 15.05 -7.75
CA TYR A 100 10.77 14.86 -6.64
C TYR A 100 9.89 13.63 -6.81
N ILE A 101 9.64 13.20 -8.05
CA ILE A 101 8.79 12.08 -8.41
C ILE A 101 9.59 11.09 -9.25
N SER A 102 9.53 9.81 -8.87
CA SER A 102 10.04 8.70 -9.68
C SER A 102 8.89 7.78 -10.07
N ASP A 103 8.64 7.67 -11.36
CA ASP A 103 7.61 6.82 -11.93
C ASP A 103 8.24 5.58 -12.56
N ASP A 104 7.65 4.42 -12.28
CA ASP A 104 8.06 3.13 -12.81
C ASP A 104 6.87 2.44 -13.49
N TYR A 105 7.09 1.97 -14.71
CA TYR A 105 6.09 1.32 -15.56
C TYR A 105 6.37 -0.18 -15.73
N ILE A 106 7.13 -0.79 -14.84
CA ILE A 106 7.46 -2.21 -14.90
C ILE A 106 6.31 -3.00 -14.28
N PRO A 107 5.60 -3.82 -15.08
CA PRO A 107 4.56 -4.68 -14.54
C PRO A 107 5.17 -5.82 -13.74
N VAL A 108 4.63 -6.00 -12.54
CA VAL A 108 5.04 -7.05 -11.62
C VAL A 108 3.80 -7.80 -11.15
N THR A 109 3.85 -9.12 -11.26
CA THR A 109 2.86 -10.00 -10.60
C THR A 109 3.44 -10.45 -9.28
N ASP A 110 2.72 -10.22 -8.19
CA ASP A 110 3.08 -10.65 -6.84
C ASP A 110 1.94 -11.50 -6.25
N GLN A 111 2.33 -12.62 -5.63
CA GLN A 111 1.39 -13.50 -4.93
C GLN A 111 1.95 -13.80 -3.55
N LYS A 112 1.17 -13.48 -2.53
CA LYS A 112 1.55 -13.71 -1.13
C LYS A 112 0.49 -14.49 -0.40
N PHE A 113 0.93 -15.33 0.51
CA PHE A 113 0.06 -16.08 1.39
C PHE A 113 0.42 -15.78 2.85
N PHE A 114 -0.56 -15.29 3.59
CA PHE A 114 -0.47 -14.98 5.00
C PHE A 114 -1.40 -15.90 5.78
N TYR A 115 -1.01 -16.33 6.96
CA TYR A 115 -1.90 -17.05 7.86
C TYR A 115 -1.52 -16.82 9.31
N SER A 116 -2.51 -16.91 10.21
CA SER A 116 -2.32 -16.83 11.65
C SER A 116 -3.46 -17.50 12.41
N LYS A 117 -3.22 -17.75 13.71
CA LYS A 117 -4.25 -18.17 14.68
C LYS A 117 -5.02 -16.99 15.26
N SER A 118 -4.56 -15.78 15.05
CA SER A 118 -5.20 -14.56 15.51
C SER A 118 -5.24 -13.50 14.40
N THR A 119 -6.28 -12.69 14.42
CA THR A 119 -6.39 -11.56 13.49
C THR A 119 -5.39 -10.45 13.81
N LYS A 120 -4.96 -10.33 15.09
CA LYS A 120 -3.91 -9.38 15.48
C LYS A 120 -2.59 -9.72 14.79
N ASP A 121 -2.11 -10.96 14.94
CA ASP A 121 -0.85 -11.39 14.32
C ASP A 121 -0.90 -11.31 12.78
N LEU A 122 -2.09 -11.53 12.18
CA LEU A 122 -2.26 -11.38 10.73
C LEU A 122 -2.12 -9.91 10.31
N LYS A 123 -2.71 -8.97 11.06
CA LYS A 123 -2.54 -7.52 10.83
C LYS A 123 -1.07 -7.11 10.94
N ASP A 124 -0.37 -7.64 11.94
CA ASP A 124 1.07 -7.37 12.13
C ASP A 124 1.90 -7.89 10.95
N GLN A 125 1.63 -9.11 10.45
CA GLN A 125 2.28 -9.65 9.25
C GLN A 125 2.03 -8.77 8.01
N LEU A 126 0.79 -8.32 7.80
CA LEU A 126 0.42 -7.45 6.68
C LEU A 126 1.10 -6.07 6.79
N SER A 127 1.19 -5.53 8.00
CA SER A 127 1.85 -4.25 8.26
C SER A 127 3.35 -4.31 8.00
N LEU A 128 4.00 -5.40 8.39
CA LEU A 128 5.41 -5.66 8.08
C LEU A 128 5.66 -5.81 6.57
N ASP A 129 4.74 -6.46 5.85
CA ASP A 129 4.86 -6.66 4.41
C ASP A 129 4.89 -5.35 3.61
N ILE A 130 4.19 -4.33 4.06
CA ILE A 130 4.21 -2.98 3.44
C ILE A 130 5.28 -2.05 4.03
N GLY A 131 6.16 -2.59 4.88
CA GLY A 131 7.28 -1.84 5.47
C GLY A 131 6.89 -0.87 6.57
N LEU A 132 5.70 -1.03 7.18
CA LEU A 132 5.31 -0.25 8.35
C LEU A 132 6.07 -0.74 9.58
N GLY A 133 6.98 0.08 10.08
CA GLY A 133 7.65 -0.12 11.37
C GLY A 133 6.78 0.23 12.59
N PHE A 134 5.54 0.66 12.35
CA PHE A 134 4.56 0.97 13.40
C PHE A 134 3.24 0.30 13.02
N SER A 135 2.61 -0.38 13.97
CA SER A 135 1.30 -1.01 13.79
C SER A 135 0.21 0.06 13.86
N ALA A 136 0.13 0.88 12.82
CA ALA A 136 -1.08 1.66 12.59
C ALA A 136 -2.20 0.67 12.27
N GLY A 137 -3.43 0.98 12.62
CA GLY A 137 -4.60 0.15 12.34
C GLY A 137 -4.92 -0.03 10.84
N VAL A 138 -3.92 0.09 9.95
CA VAL A 138 -3.99 0.13 8.49
C VAL A 138 -4.81 -1.01 7.90
N PHE A 139 -4.65 -2.22 8.43
CA PHE A 139 -5.39 -3.40 7.95
C PHE A 139 -6.59 -3.75 8.85
N SER A 140 -6.96 -2.90 9.80
CA SER A 140 -8.04 -3.24 10.74
C SER A 140 -9.37 -3.43 10.03
N VAL A 141 -9.74 -2.51 9.14
CA VAL A 141 -10.99 -2.57 8.38
C VAL A 141 -10.99 -3.74 7.41
N ASP A 142 -9.90 -3.93 6.63
CA ASP A 142 -9.82 -5.02 5.65
C ASP A 142 -9.91 -6.41 6.31
N VAL A 143 -9.23 -6.60 7.42
CA VAL A 143 -9.26 -7.86 8.18
C VAL A 143 -10.65 -8.09 8.80
N GLU A 144 -11.27 -7.07 9.37
CA GLU A 144 -12.60 -7.18 9.97
C GLU A 144 -13.69 -7.47 8.92
N VAL A 145 -13.63 -6.83 7.78
CA VAL A 145 -14.56 -7.06 6.67
C VAL A 145 -14.28 -8.39 5.99
N GLY A 146 -13.01 -8.67 5.69
CA GLY A 146 -12.59 -9.87 4.96
C GLY A 146 -12.92 -11.17 5.71
N PHE A 147 -12.79 -11.18 7.05
CA PHE A 147 -13.08 -12.37 7.85
C PHE A 147 -14.45 -12.39 8.52
N ASN A 148 -15.30 -11.43 8.26
CA ASN A 148 -16.63 -11.29 8.90
C ASN A 148 -16.56 -11.29 10.44
N LYS A 149 -16.58 -10.12 11.05
CA LYS A 149 -16.42 -9.88 12.50
C LYS A 149 -17.21 -10.81 13.43
N LYS A 150 -18.33 -11.37 12.97
CA LYS A 150 -19.14 -12.34 13.74
C LYS A 150 -18.45 -13.69 13.91
N SER A 151 -17.48 -14.03 13.07
CA SER A 151 -16.74 -15.31 13.14
C SER A 151 -15.62 -15.32 14.19
N PHE A 152 -15.31 -14.19 14.83
CA PHE A 152 -14.19 -14.07 15.78
C PHE A 152 -14.48 -14.60 17.18
N SER A 153 -15.73 -14.91 17.52
CA SER A 153 -16.11 -14.83 18.93
C SER A 153 -15.99 -16.13 19.73
N THR A 154 -15.84 -17.33 19.14
CA THR A 154 -15.90 -18.57 19.95
C THR A 154 -15.19 -19.81 19.39
N GLN A 155 -14.70 -19.83 18.16
CA GLN A 155 -14.08 -21.02 17.57
C GLN A 155 -12.57 -20.87 17.40
N ARG A 156 -11.86 -21.97 17.61
CA ARG A 156 -10.42 -22.07 17.30
C ARG A 156 -10.26 -22.13 15.78
N ASN A 157 -9.88 -21.00 15.17
CA ASN A 157 -9.74 -20.85 13.73
C ASN A 157 -8.32 -20.46 13.31
N TYR A 158 -7.96 -20.87 12.11
CA TYR A 158 -6.90 -20.25 11.34
C TYR A 158 -7.51 -19.20 10.40
N TYR A 159 -6.87 -18.05 10.33
CA TYR A 159 -7.18 -16.96 9.40
C TYR A 159 -6.10 -16.94 8.33
N SER A 160 -6.48 -17.04 7.08
CA SER A 160 -5.53 -16.98 5.95
C SER A 160 -5.99 -16.01 4.87
N LEU A 161 -5.02 -15.37 4.24
CA LEU A 161 -5.21 -14.44 3.14
C LEU A 161 -4.27 -14.81 2.00
N LYS A 162 -4.83 -15.14 0.82
CA LYS A 162 -4.11 -15.19 -0.45
C LYS A 162 -4.33 -13.87 -1.16
N ARG A 163 -3.25 -13.14 -1.36
CA ARG A 163 -3.24 -11.85 -2.07
C ARG A 163 -2.54 -12.01 -3.39
N MET A 164 -3.22 -11.62 -4.48
CA MET A 164 -2.65 -11.53 -5.81
C MET A 164 -2.67 -10.07 -6.25
N LYS A 165 -1.53 -9.55 -6.69
CA LYS A 165 -1.40 -8.20 -7.22
C LYS A 165 -0.78 -8.27 -8.61
N GLN A 166 -1.31 -7.50 -9.53
CA GLN A 166 -0.69 -7.19 -10.82
C GLN A 166 -0.51 -5.68 -10.89
N SER A 167 0.72 -5.23 -10.69
CA SER A 167 1.07 -3.82 -10.83
C SER A 167 1.37 -3.48 -12.28
N TYR A 168 1.10 -2.24 -12.67
CA TYR A 168 1.43 -1.69 -13.99
C TYR A 168 2.18 -0.38 -13.89
N PHE A 169 1.99 0.34 -12.80
CA PHE A 169 2.59 1.63 -12.56
C PHE A 169 2.89 1.79 -11.07
N SER A 170 4.00 2.41 -10.74
CA SER A 170 4.24 2.90 -9.39
C SER A 170 4.84 4.31 -9.43
N ARG A 171 4.48 5.11 -8.42
CA ARG A 171 5.02 6.45 -8.18
C ARG A 171 5.63 6.50 -6.80
N ASP A 172 6.92 6.82 -6.72
CA ASP A 172 7.62 7.14 -5.49
C ASP A 172 7.81 8.66 -5.38
N LEU A 173 7.66 9.19 -4.17
CA LEU A 173 7.82 10.60 -3.85
C LEU A 173 9.03 10.81 -2.96
N ASN A 174 9.95 11.67 -3.38
CA ASN A 174 11.08 12.11 -2.57
C ASN A 174 10.65 13.23 -1.60
N TYR A 175 9.85 12.86 -0.62
CA TYR A 175 9.27 13.78 0.36
C TYR A 175 10.32 14.48 1.23
N LEU A 176 11.47 13.84 1.47
CA LEU A 176 12.55 14.44 2.26
C LEU A 176 13.13 15.67 1.55
N THR A 177 13.38 15.53 0.25
CA THR A 177 13.88 16.66 -0.57
C THR A 177 12.83 17.78 -0.66
N LEU A 178 11.54 17.45 -0.78
CA LEU A 178 10.47 18.46 -0.75
C LEU A 178 10.41 19.19 0.58
N ARG A 179 10.46 18.46 1.70
CA ARG A 179 10.52 19.07 3.04
C ARG A 179 11.73 19.97 3.19
N GLU A 180 12.91 19.55 2.74
CA GLU A 180 14.14 20.32 2.77
C GLU A 180 14.03 21.60 1.93
N GLN A 181 13.46 21.50 0.72
CA GLN A 181 13.20 22.66 -0.14
C GLN A 181 12.34 23.71 0.56
N ALA A 182 11.26 23.31 1.22
CA ALA A 182 10.42 24.22 1.98
C ALA A 182 11.15 24.82 3.18
N THR A 183 11.94 24.01 3.91
CA THR A 183 12.76 24.47 5.04
C THR A 183 13.77 25.52 4.61
N ASN A 184 14.47 25.29 3.50
CA ASN A 184 15.47 26.20 2.95
C ASN A 184 14.83 27.51 2.43
N ALA A 185 13.64 27.40 1.82
CA ALA A 185 12.91 28.59 1.38
C ALA A 185 12.51 29.50 2.55
N ILE A 186 12.08 28.92 3.66
CA ILE A 186 11.77 29.67 4.89
C ILE A 186 13.04 30.28 5.49
N ALA A 187 14.12 29.50 5.60
CA ALA A 187 15.39 29.96 6.17
C ALA A 187 16.01 31.12 5.37
N ALA A 188 15.81 31.15 4.05
CA ALA A 188 16.29 32.21 3.18
C ALA A 188 15.33 33.43 3.12
N SER A 189 14.18 33.39 3.78
CA SER A 189 13.15 34.43 3.75
C SER A 189 13.27 35.39 4.96
N PRO A 190 12.62 36.56 4.90
CA PRO A 190 12.46 37.45 6.07
C PRO A 190 11.74 36.76 7.24
N ALA A 191 11.04 35.65 7.03
CA ALA A 191 10.32 34.91 8.06
C ALA A 191 11.20 33.94 8.87
N ALA A 192 12.48 33.79 8.58
CA ALA A 192 13.38 32.80 9.20
C ALA A 192 13.26 32.69 10.74
N ASN A 193 13.03 33.81 11.43
CA ASN A 193 12.88 33.85 12.89
C ASN A 193 11.44 33.99 13.37
N THR A 194 10.48 34.18 12.48
CA THR A 194 9.08 34.51 12.83
C THR A 194 8.04 33.53 12.25
N TYR A 195 8.47 32.60 11.39
CA TYR A 195 7.59 31.67 10.68
C TYR A 195 6.62 30.93 11.62
N ALA A 196 7.10 30.57 12.83
CA ALA A 196 6.28 29.81 13.77
C ALA A 196 5.07 30.59 14.34
N SER A 197 5.03 31.92 14.19
CA SER A 197 3.92 32.77 14.57
C SER A 197 3.01 33.17 13.40
N MET A 198 3.42 32.92 12.15
CA MET A 198 2.69 33.30 10.95
C MET A 198 1.61 32.28 10.59
N ASP A 199 0.58 32.72 9.89
CA ASP A 199 -0.33 31.82 9.18
C ASP A 199 0.30 31.36 7.86
N ALA A 200 -0.30 30.32 7.23
CA ALA A 200 0.26 29.71 6.03
C ALA A 200 0.29 30.68 4.82
N ASP A 201 -0.75 31.50 4.67
CA ASP A 201 -0.86 32.41 3.52
C ASP A 201 0.17 33.55 3.63
N SER A 202 0.37 34.06 4.84
CA SER A 202 1.40 35.07 5.11
C SER A 202 2.80 34.50 4.92
N LEU A 203 3.02 33.26 5.36
CA LEU A 203 4.30 32.56 5.17
C LEU A 203 4.58 32.30 3.70
N ALA A 204 3.60 31.84 2.92
CA ALA A 204 3.75 31.59 1.48
C ALA A 204 4.06 32.86 0.68
N LYS A 205 3.59 34.04 1.12
CA LYS A 205 3.91 35.32 0.49
C LYS A 205 5.37 35.71 0.66
N VAL A 206 5.94 35.47 1.84
CA VAL A 206 7.33 35.86 2.16
C VAL A 206 8.36 34.76 1.88
N ALA A 207 7.90 33.51 1.79
CA ALA A 207 8.67 32.31 1.44
C ALA A 207 7.96 31.54 0.31
N PRO A 208 7.99 32.01 -0.94
CA PRO A 208 7.21 31.39 -2.04
C PRO A 208 7.50 29.90 -2.22
N GLY A 209 8.74 29.45 -2.02
CA GLY A 209 9.11 28.04 -2.13
C GLY A 209 8.38 27.14 -1.11
N PHE A 210 7.96 27.65 0.04
CA PHE A 210 7.07 26.93 0.97
C PHE A 210 5.68 26.72 0.32
N GLY A 211 5.10 27.77 -0.27
CA GLY A 211 3.80 27.69 -0.92
C GLY A 211 3.80 26.87 -2.23
N GLU A 212 4.97 26.77 -2.89
CA GLU A 212 5.13 25.89 -4.07
C GLU A 212 5.13 24.40 -3.66
N VAL A 213 5.73 24.07 -2.51
CA VAL A 213 5.91 22.70 -2.04
C VAL A 213 4.64 22.14 -1.43
N TYR A 214 4.05 22.84 -0.46
CA TYR A 214 2.89 22.31 0.27
C TYR A 214 1.58 22.69 -0.38
N SER A 215 0.61 21.77 -0.36
CA SER A 215 -0.76 22.10 -0.74
C SER A 215 -1.33 23.14 0.20
N PRO A 216 -2.18 24.05 -0.28
CA PRO A 216 -2.73 25.11 0.59
C PRO A 216 -3.49 24.57 1.80
N GLY A 217 -4.27 23.50 1.63
CA GLY A 217 -5.04 22.89 2.71
C GLY A 217 -4.15 22.33 3.82
N PHE A 218 -3.18 21.51 3.46
CA PHE A 218 -2.25 20.94 4.44
C PHE A 218 -1.36 22.02 5.07
N ALA A 219 -0.89 23.00 4.28
CA ALA A 219 -0.09 24.12 4.80
C ALA A 219 -0.81 24.87 5.91
N GLN A 220 -2.13 25.13 5.77
CA GLN A 220 -2.93 25.80 6.80
C GLN A 220 -3.01 24.98 8.09
N VAL A 221 -3.34 23.69 7.99
CA VAL A 221 -3.44 22.79 9.15
C VAL A 221 -2.09 22.64 9.84
N MET A 222 -1.04 22.38 9.08
CA MET A 222 0.33 22.25 9.61
C MET A 222 0.80 23.52 10.28
N GLN A 223 0.58 24.70 9.68
CA GLN A 223 1.01 25.97 10.25
C GLN A 223 0.23 26.33 11.52
N LYS A 224 -1.07 26.02 11.58
CA LYS A 224 -1.88 26.11 12.81
C LYS A 224 -1.30 25.22 13.92
N PHE A 225 -0.91 23.98 13.57
CA PHE A 225 -0.29 23.03 14.48
C PHE A 225 1.06 23.57 15.02
N ILE A 226 1.94 24.04 14.13
CA ILE A 226 3.24 24.62 14.52
C ILE A 226 3.06 25.79 15.49
N ARG A 227 2.15 26.74 15.18
CA ARG A 227 1.87 27.89 16.08
C ARG A 227 1.40 27.43 17.45
N LYS A 228 0.48 26.45 17.52
CA LYS A 228 0.01 25.90 18.79
C LYS A 228 1.16 25.28 19.59
N ILE A 229 2.00 24.43 18.97
CA ILE A 229 3.15 23.79 19.63
C ILE A 229 4.19 24.81 20.13
N HIS A 230 4.47 25.85 19.36
CA HIS A 230 5.38 26.90 19.77
C HIS A 230 4.82 27.76 20.92
N GLY A 231 3.51 27.85 21.05
CA GLY A 231 2.82 28.56 22.14
C GLY A 231 2.59 27.73 23.41
N THR A 232 2.81 26.38 23.38
CA THR A 232 2.57 25.54 24.56
C THR A 232 3.53 25.79 25.67
N ARG A 233 3.02 25.66 26.91
CA ARG A 233 3.82 25.81 28.16
C ARG A 233 3.98 24.48 28.91
N THR A 234 3.12 23.49 28.63
CA THR A 234 3.10 22.19 29.32
C THR A 234 3.12 21.02 28.37
N GLY A 235 3.65 19.89 28.82
CA GLY A 235 3.63 18.65 28.03
C GLY A 235 2.22 18.10 27.79
N SER A 236 1.29 18.32 28.73
CA SER A 236 -0.11 17.89 28.59
C SER A 236 -0.83 18.65 27.47
N GLU A 237 -0.60 19.97 27.37
CA GLU A 237 -1.13 20.76 26.24
C GLU A 237 -0.58 20.25 24.90
N ALA A 238 0.74 19.97 24.84
CA ALA A 238 1.35 19.44 23.61
C ALA A 238 0.74 18.10 23.18
N ILE A 239 0.43 17.20 24.12
CA ILE A 239 -0.24 15.92 23.85
C ILE A 239 -1.62 16.15 23.23
N GLY A 240 -2.44 17.03 23.81
CA GLY A 240 -3.76 17.36 23.26
C GLY A 240 -3.69 17.93 21.83
N ILE A 241 -2.75 18.83 21.59
CA ILE A 241 -2.53 19.44 20.27
C ILE A 241 -2.04 18.39 19.24
N CYS A 242 -1.20 17.44 19.63
CA CYS A 242 -0.77 16.33 18.76
C CYS A 242 -1.95 15.41 18.43
N SER A 243 -2.81 15.09 19.40
CA SER A 243 -4.02 14.29 19.17
C SER A 243 -4.95 14.96 18.16
N GLU A 244 -5.27 16.25 18.40
CA GLU A 244 -6.10 17.04 17.47
C GLU A 244 -5.53 17.05 16.04
N PHE A 245 -4.22 17.20 15.91
CA PHE A 245 -3.57 17.20 14.59
C PHE A 245 -3.72 15.86 13.88
N ILE A 246 -3.46 14.74 14.57
CA ILE A 246 -3.61 13.38 13.99
C ILE A 246 -5.07 13.09 13.65
N GLU A 247 -6.01 13.50 14.48
CA GLU A 247 -7.45 13.36 14.19
C GLU A 247 -7.85 14.16 12.94
N GLU A 248 -7.25 15.33 12.72
CA GLU A 248 -7.53 16.19 11.55
C GLU A 248 -6.91 15.64 10.27
N VAL A 249 -5.66 15.15 10.29
CA VAL A 249 -4.91 14.80 9.06
C VAL A 249 -4.63 13.30 8.89
N GLY A 250 -4.79 12.48 9.92
CA GLY A 250 -4.36 11.09 9.94
C GLY A 250 -2.95 10.89 10.50
N SER A 251 -2.57 9.62 10.72
CA SER A 251 -1.30 9.23 11.33
C SER A 251 -0.17 9.03 10.33
N GLY A 252 -0.52 8.76 9.07
CA GLY A 252 0.41 8.36 8.01
C GLY A 252 0.47 9.35 6.85
N PHE A 253 1.52 9.16 6.06
CA PHE A 253 1.74 9.85 4.79
C PHE A 253 2.18 8.84 3.74
N VAL A 254 1.57 8.88 2.56
CA VAL A 254 1.85 7.95 1.46
C VAL A 254 3.05 8.44 0.65
N THR A 255 4.14 7.69 0.69
CA THR A 255 5.37 8.00 -0.08
C THR A 255 5.44 7.27 -1.40
N ARG A 256 4.77 6.12 -1.53
CA ARG A 256 4.69 5.35 -2.77
C ARG A 256 3.27 4.89 -2.98
N SER A 257 2.83 4.94 -4.22
CA SER A 257 1.59 4.33 -4.71
C SER A 257 1.88 3.35 -5.84
N VAL A 258 1.16 2.22 -5.84
CA VAL A 258 1.22 1.21 -6.89
C VAL A 258 -0.18 1.04 -7.46
N LEU A 259 -0.29 1.17 -8.77
CA LEU A 259 -1.55 1.05 -9.51
C LEU A 259 -1.59 -0.23 -10.32
N GLY A 260 -2.77 -0.84 -10.35
CA GLY A 260 -2.98 -2.07 -11.08
C GLY A 260 -4.30 -2.73 -10.73
N CYS A 261 -4.28 -4.07 -10.60
CA CYS A 261 -5.39 -4.83 -10.07
C CYS A 261 -4.94 -5.76 -8.95
N SER A 262 -5.83 -6.02 -7.99
CA SER A 262 -5.57 -6.96 -6.90
C SER A 262 -6.79 -7.80 -6.61
N LEU A 263 -6.55 -9.02 -6.15
CA LEU A 263 -7.56 -9.96 -5.70
C LEU A 263 -7.11 -10.55 -4.37
N ASP A 264 -7.92 -10.30 -3.33
CA ASP A 264 -7.68 -10.75 -1.98
C ASP A 264 -8.70 -11.83 -1.62
N TYR A 265 -8.21 -13.01 -1.27
CA TYR A 265 -9.00 -14.17 -0.85
C TYR A 265 -8.79 -14.41 0.64
N TYR A 266 -9.77 -14.03 1.43
CA TYR A 266 -9.83 -14.24 2.88
C TYR A 266 -10.47 -15.59 3.17
N ASN A 267 -9.85 -16.40 4.04
CA ASN A 267 -10.36 -17.72 4.37
C ASN A 267 -10.22 -18.01 5.86
N THR A 268 -11.32 -18.43 6.48
CA THR A 268 -11.36 -18.85 7.89
C THR A 268 -11.55 -20.36 7.92
N THR A 269 -10.60 -21.11 8.52
CA THR A 269 -10.60 -22.57 8.58
C THR A 269 -10.60 -23.03 10.04
N SER A 270 -11.49 -23.96 10.41
CA SER A 270 -11.49 -24.56 11.74
C SER A 270 -10.16 -25.28 12.01
N MET A 271 -9.55 -25.05 13.19
CA MET A 271 -8.30 -25.72 13.60
C MET A 271 -8.45 -27.25 13.68
N ASP A 272 -9.65 -27.74 13.99
CA ASP A 272 -9.92 -29.19 14.08
C ASP A 272 -9.90 -29.89 12.71
N SER A 273 -9.89 -29.10 11.64
CA SER A 273 -9.81 -29.60 10.26
C SER A 273 -8.38 -29.82 9.79
N VAL A 274 -7.40 -29.27 10.51
CA VAL A 274 -5.97 -29.37 10.15
C VAL A 274 -5.35 -30.54 10.92
N SER A 275 -4.76 -31.51 10.20
CA SER A 275 -4.05 -32.63 10.81
C SER A 275 -2.77 -32.13 11.50
N ASN A 276 -2.51 -32.64 12.71
CA ASN A 276 -1.30 -32.33 13.48
C ASN A 276 -0.01 -32.89 12.86
N SER A 277 -0.12 -33.74 11.84
CA SER A 277 1.01 -34.40 11.17
C SER A 277 1.50 -33.66 9.92
N LEU A 278 0.82 -32.59 9.49
CA LEU A 278 1.15 -31.82 8.28
C LEU A 278 1.53 -30.40 8.62
N ASP A 279 2.36 -29.77 7.76
CA ASP A 279 2.61 -28.35 7.85
C ASP A 279 1.29 -27.59 7.63
N VAL A 280 0.87 -26.87 8.68
CA VAL A 280 -0.38 -26.11 8.72
C VAL A 280 -0.44 -25.10 7.57
N ARG A 281 0.68 -24.42 7.30
CA ARG A 281 0.78 -23.43 6.22
C ARG A 281 0.47 -24.06 4.87
N VAL A 282 1.12 -25.18 4.57
CA VAL A 282 0.95 -25.91 3.31
C VAL A 282 -0.48 -26.38 3.15
N ALA A 283 -1.08 -26.99 4.20
CA ALA A 283 -2.46 -27.47 4.15
C ALA A 283 -3.46 -26.33 3.89
N LEU A 284 -3.28 -25.16 4.53
CA LEU A 284 -4.13 -23.99 4.34
C LEU A 284 -3.94 -23.37 2.96
N GLU A 285 -2.70 -23.25 2.48
CA GLU A 285 -2.42 -22.67 1.16
C GLU A 285 -2.99 -23.54 0.04
N MET A 286 -2.85 -24.86 0.14
CA MET A 286 -3.47 -25.80 -0.80
C MET A 286 -5.00 -25.78 -0.73
N ALA A 287 -5.59 -25.66 0.46
CA ALA A 287 -7.04 -25.54 0.61
C ALA A 287 -7.58 -24.29 -0.09
N VAL A 288 -6.82 -23.17 0.00
CA VAL A 288 -7.13 -21.93 -0.74
C VAL A 288 -6.98 -22.16 -2.24
N GLN A 289 -5.92 -22.82 -2.70
CA GLN A 289 -5.74 -23.10 -4.13
C GLN A 289 -6.87 -23.95 -4.72
N ILE A 290 -7.31 -24.98 -4.01
CA ILE A 290 -8.45 -25.82 -4.46
C ILE A 290 -9.73 -25.01 -4.64
N LYS A 291 -9.98 -24.02 -3.78
CA LYS A 291 -11.16 -23.16 -3.85
C LYS A 291 -11.01 -21.99 -4.83
N PHE A 292 -9.79 -21.48 -4.97
CA PHE A 292 -9.54 -20.22 -5.63
C PHE A 292 -9.37 -20.36 -7.15
N ILE A 293 -8.54 -21.31 -7.60
CA ILE A 293 -8.24 -21.51 -9.01
C ILE A 293 -8.31 -23.00 -9.30
N THR A 294 -9.06 -23.39 -10.33
CA THR A 294 -9.02 -24.75 -10.84
C THR A 294 -7.69 -24.99 -11.56
N ILE A 295 -6.63 -25.29 -10.78
CA ILE A 295 -5.34 -25.66 -11.34
C ILE A 295 -5.27 -27.19 -11.40
N SER A 296 -5.05 -27.74 -12.58
CA SER A 296 -4.81 -29.16 -12.82
C SER A 296 -3.37 -29.56 -12.41
N THR A 297 -3.00 -29.36 -11.15
CA THR A 297 -1.70 -29.79 -10.64
C THR A 297 -1.83 -31.10 -9.87
N ALA A 298 -0.92 -32.03 -10.15
CA ALA A 298 -0.80 -33.26 -9.40
C ALA A 298 -0.31 -32.94 -7.98
N ILE A 299 -1.25 -32.95 -7.02
CA ILE A 299 -0.96 -32.80 -5.59
C ILE A 299 -0.78 -34.20 -5.01
N SER A 300 0.20 -34.42 -4.11
CA SER A 300 0.35 -35.71 -3.43
C SER A 300 -0.92 -36.10 -2.67
N SER A 301 -1.26 -37.39 -2.59
CA SER A 301 -2.51 -37.89 -2.05
C SER A 301 -2.79 -37.41 -0.63
N ASP A 302 -1.79 -37.38 0.24
CA ASP A 302 -1.95 -37.07 1.67
C ASP A 302 -2.27 -35.58 1.90
N TYR A 303 -1.58 -34.69 1.16
CA TYR A 303 -1.89 -33.25 1.20
C TYR A 303 -3.24 -32.94 0.58
N ASN A 304 -3.66 -33.68 -0.46
CA ASN A 304 -4.94 -33.47 -1.13
C ASN A 304 -6.13 -33.76 -0.19
N GLU A 305 -6.08 -34.83 0.60
CA GLU A 305 -7.14 -35.15 1.57
C GLU A 305 -7.24 -34.07 2.67
N ALA A 306 -6.10 -33.68 3.24
CA ALA A 306 -6.05 -32.62 4.26
C ALA A 306 -6.54 -31.28 3.71
N ALA A 307 -6.09 -30.88 2.52
CA ALA A 307 -6.51 -29.65 1.85
C ALA A 307 -8.00 -29.64 1.52
N GLN A 308 -8.56 -30.76 1.06
CA GLN A 308 -10.00 -30.93 0.83
C GLN A 308 -10.81 -30.84 2.12
N LYS A 309 -10.32 -31.43 3.22
CA LYS A 309 -10.95 -31.31 4.55
C LYS A 309 -10.95 -29.87 5.03
N CYS A 310 -9.81 -29.18 4.94
CA CYS A 310 -9.70 -27.75 5.26
C CYS A 310 -10.62 -26.90 4.40
N SER A 311 -10.65 -27.16 3.08
CA SER A 311 -11.48 -26.45 2.12
C SER A 311 -12.98 -26.60 2.44
N ARG A 312 -13.44 -27.81 2.79
CA ARG A 312 -14.85 -28.06 3.15
C ARG A 312 -15.26 -27.38 4.46
N ASN A 313 -14.32 -27.24 5.42
CA ASN A 313 -14.57 -26.65 6.74
C ASN A 313 -14.07 -25.20 6.83
N SER A 314 -14.15 -24.47 5.73
CA SER A 314 -13.75 -23.07 5.66
C SER A 314 -14.83 -22.18 5.05
N THR A 315 -14.88 -20.94 5.55
CA THR A 315 -15.65 -19.85 4.94
C THR A 315 -14.70 -18.87 4.27
N SER A 316 -15.13 -18.36 3.10
CA SER A 316 -14.28 -17.49 2.31
C SER A 316 -15.01 -16.21 1.93
N HIS A 317 -14.24 -15.12 1.84
CA HIS A 317 -14.68 -13.85 1.29
C HIS A 317 -13.62 -13.34 0.31
N ILE A 318 -14.06 -12.74 -0.79
CA ILE A 318 -13.18 -12.36 -1.88
C ILE A 318 -13.43 -10.92 -2.24
N THR A 319 -12.36 -10.15 -2.38
CA THR A 319 -12.43 -8.77 -2.87
C THR A 319 -11.54 -8.61 -4.10
N ALA A 320 -12.00 -7.83 -5.07
CA ALA A 320 -11.24 -7.48 -6.26
C ALA A 320 -11.19 -5.97 -6.43
N ARG A 321 -10.05 -5.45 -6.87
CA ARG A 321 -9.82 -4.02 -7.15
C ARG A 321 -9.15 -3.87 -8.50
N GLY A 322 -9.52 -2.84 -9.25
CA GLY A 322 -8.96 -2.53 -10.55
C GLY A 322 -9.37 -3.48 -11.66
N GLY A 323 -9.15 -3.06 -12.89
CA GLY A 323 -9.60 -3.76 -14.08
C GLY A 323 -11.12 -3.80 -14.21
N ASN A 324 -11.61 -4.56 -15.20
CA ASN A 324 -13.04 -4.75 -15.35
C ASN A 324 -13.56 -5.76 -14.32
N VAL A 325 -13.97 -5.28 -13.15
CA VAL A 325 -14.46 -6.09 -12.04
C VAL A 325 -15.69 -6.92 -12.40
N SER A 326 -16.44 -6.58 -13.46
CA SER A 326 -17.58 -7.37 -13.91
C SER A 326 -17.19 -8.79 -14.35
N LEU A 327 -15.96 -8.98 -14.81
CA LEU A 327 -15.43 -10.30 -15.20
C LEU A 327 -15.28 -11.25 -14.00
N VAL A 328 -15.11 -10.73 -12.79
CA VAL A 328 -14.92 -11.52 -11.57
C VAL A 328 -16.08 -11.36 -10.57
N THR A 329 -17.16 -10.68 -10.95
CA THR A 329 -18.31 -10.41 -10.07
C THR A 329 -18.95 -11.68 -9.54
N ALA A 330 -19.20 -12.68 -10.39
CA ALA A 330 -19.81 -13.94 -9.97
C ALA A 330 -18.97 -14.67 -8.90
N PHE A 331 -17.65 -14.54 -8.98
CA PHE A 331 -16.71 -15.11 -8.04
C PHE A 331 -16.67 -14.29 -6.72
N THR A 332 -16.55 -12.98 -6.79
CA THR A 332 -16.48 -12.11 -5.60
C THR A 332 -17.81 -12.07 -4.84
N THR A 333 -18.93 -12.29 -5.49
CA THR A 333 -20.27 -12.41 -4.86
C THR A 333 -20.59 -13.82 -4.35
N GLY A 334 -19.70 -14.80 -4.56
CA GLY A 334 -19.90 -16.17 -4.15
C GLY A 334 -20.87 -16.97 -5.03
N GLN A 335 -21.32 -16.42 -6.17
CA GLN A 335 -22.15 -17.13 -7.15
C GLN A 335 -21.35 -18.22 -7.90
N GLN A 336 -20.04 -18.01 -8.03
CA GLN A 336 -19.10 -18.97 -8.58
C GLN A 336 -18.07 -19.36 -7.51
N ALA A 337 -17.86 -20.66 -7.29
CA ALA A 337 -16.98 -21.14 -6.23
C ALA A 337 -15.49 -21.01 -6.56
N THR A 338 -15.15 -21.12 -7.84
CA THR A 338 -13.75 -21.08 -8.33
C THR A 338 -13.62 -20.13 -9.50
N LEU A 339 -12.49 -19.47 -9.60
CA LEU A 339 -12.13 -18.62 -10.73
C LEU A 339 -11.30 -19.46 -11.71
N ASP A 340 -11.73 -19.53 -12.98
CA ASP A 340 -10.95 -20.18 -14.02
C ASP A 340 -9.79 -19.28 -14.48
N GLU A 341 -8.71 -19.90 -14.93
CA GLU A 341 -7.49 -19.19 -15.32
C GLU A 341 -7.72 -18.24 -16.50
N GLU A 342 -8.61 -18.56 -17.42
CA GLU A 342 -8.92 -17.72 -18.58
C GLU A 342 -9.63 -16.44 -18.15
N THR A 343 -10.61 -16.54 -17.25
CA THR A 343 -11.32 -15.39 -16.66
C THR A 343 -10.37 -14.51 -15.85
N LEU A 344 -9.50 -15.12 -15.04
CA LEU A 344 -8.46 -14.39 -14.30
C LEU A 344 -7.55 -13.60 -15.25
N ARG A 345 -7.09 -14.25 -16.31
CA ARG A 345 -6.23 -13.63 -17.32
C ARG A 345 -6.95 -12.50 -18.07
N LYS A 346 -8.22 -12.69 -18.44
CA LYS A 346 -9.03 -11.65 -19.07
C LYS A 346 -9.20 -10.45 -18.16
N TRP A 347 -9.46 -10.68 -16.87
CA TRP A 347 -9.57 -9.60 -15.88
C TRP A 347 -8.25 -8.86 -15.71
N GLN A 348 -7.12 -9.54 -15.55
CA GLN A 348 -5.81 -8.92 -15.49
C GLN A 348 -5.49 -8.07 -16.74
N LYS A 349 -5.81 -8.59 -17.93
CA LYS A 349 -5.62 -7.87 -19.20
C LYS A 349 -6.59 -6.70 -19.42
N SER A 350 -7.67 -6.61 -18.67
CA SER A 350 -8.65 -5.52 -18.77
C SER A 350 -8.21 -4.23 -18.08
N VAL A 351 -7.07 -4.24 -17.37
CA VAL A 351 -6.58 -3.06 -16.64
C VAL A 351 -6.08 -2.01 -17.63
N THR A 352 -6.73 -0.85 -17.62
CA THR A 352 -6.30 0.36 -18.33
C THR A 352 -5.90 1.43 -17.32
N PRO A 353 -5.28 2.55 -17.70
CA PRO A 353 -5.04 3.65 -16.78
C PRO A 353 -6.29 4.11 -16.03
N LYS A 354 -7.46 4.11 -16.70
CA LYS A 354 -8.74 4.50 -16.10
C LYS A 354 -9.31 3.47 -15.12
N ASP A 355 -9.03 2.19 -15.38
CA ASP A 355 -9.58 1.07 -14.59
C ASP A 355 -8.58 0.56 -13.55
N ALA A 356 -7.36 1.10 -13.53
CA ALA A 356 -6.38 0.78 -12.50
C ALA A 356 -6.84 1.29 -11.15
N ALA A 357 -6.65 0.46 -10.11
CA ALA A 357 -6.88 0.85 -8.72
C ALA A 357 -5.56 1.03 -7.98
N LEU A 358 -5.60 1.75 -6.88
CA LEU A 358 -4.53 1.75 -5.90
C LEU A 358 -4.52 0.39 -5.20
N ILE A 359 -3.46 -0.39 -5.42
CA ILE A 359 -3.35 -1.78 -4.94
C ILE A 359 -2.26 -1.97 -3.88
N ASP A 360 -1.35 -1.01 -3.80
CA ASP A 360 -0.29 -0.99 -2.78
C ASP A 360 0.15 0.43 -2.48
N ILE A 361 0.56 0.66 -1.22
CA ILE A 361 1.10 1.93 -0.73
C ILE A 361 2.29 1.69 0.18
N ARG A 362 3.21 2.65 0.21
CA ARG A 362 4.21 2.73 1.27
C ARG A 362 3.89 3.93 2.14
N LEU A 363 3.85 3.72 3.45
CA LEU A 363 3.54 4.73 4.43
C LEU A 363 4.77 5.10 5.26
N VAL A 364 4.83 6.37 5.63
CA VAL A 364 5.70 6.86 6.72
C VAL A 364 4.83 7.64 7.72
N PRO A 365 5.28 7.78 8.97
CA PRO A 365 4.56 8.60 9.95
C PRO A 365 4.39 10.04 9.49
N ILE A 366 3.24 10.64 9.78
CA ILE A 366 2.90 12.00 9.32
C ILE A 366 3.90 13.06 9.80
N TYR A 367 4.59 12.85 10.93
CA TYR A 367 5.60 13.80 11.40
C TYR A 367 6.76 13.96 10.41
N GLU A 368 7.03 12.99 9.55
CA GLU A 368 8.12 13.05 8.57
C GLU A 368 7.96 14.17 7.54
N VAL A 369 6.74 14.64 7.30
CA VAL A 369 6.49 15.74 6.35
C VAL A 369 6.48 17.13 7.00
N ILE A 370 6.58 17.22 8.33
CA ILE A 370 6.62 18.51 9.07
C ILE A 370 7.98 19.16 8.90
N TYR A 371 8.04 20.35 8.34
CA TYR A 371 9.30 21.05 8.14
C TYR A 371 9.93 21.59 9.44
N ASP A 372 9.11 22.03 10.41
CA ASP A 372 9.57 22.53 11.71
C ASP A 372 10.12 21.42 12.59
N ALA A 373 11.41 21.47 12.89
CA ALA A 373 12.11 20.42 13.62
C ALA A 373 11.59 20.22 15.05
N LYS A 374 11.22 21.31 15.75
CA LYS A 374 10.69 21.25 17.13
C LYS A 374 9.35 20.52 17.14
N THR A 375 8.43 20.94 16.28
CA THR A 375 7.09 20.36 16.16
C THR A 375 7.17 18.90 15.71
N ARG A 376 8.01 18.59 14.72
CA ARG A 376 8.28 17.24 14.25
C ARG A 376 8.72 16.31 15.38
N ASN A 377 9.70 16.72 16.21
CA ASN A 377 10.21 15.92 17.31
C ASN A 377 9.17 15.68 18.41
N ILE A 378 8.33 16.68 18.71
CA ILE A 378 7.24 16.53 19.67
C ILE A 378 6.19 15.55 19.16
N LEU A 379 5.76 15.68 17.91
CA LEU A 379 4.80 14.77 17.30
C LEU A 379 5.34 13.34 17.21
N LYS A 380 6.62 13.19 16.82
CA LYS A 380 7.32 11.89 16.83
C LYS A 380 7.26 11.25 18.21
N SER A 381 7.67 11.97 19.24
CA SER A 381 7.67 11.45 20.62
C SER A 381 6.28 11.09 21.11
N TYR A 382 5.24 11.82 20.71
CA TYR A 382 3.85 11.52 21.01
C TYR A 382 3.42 10.20 20.34
N MET A 383 3.68 10.05 19.05
CA MET A 383 3.30 8.85 18.29
C MET A 383 4.01 7.60 18.78
N GLU A 384 5.32 7.67 19.07
CA GLU A 384 6.10 6.53 19.58
C GLU A 384 5.62 6.06 20.96
N LYS A 385 5.23 6.98 21.85
CA LYS A 385 4.67 6.64 23.16
C LYS A 385 3.26 6.04 23.04
N SER A 386 2.44 6.55 22.15
CA SER A 386 1.09 6.01 21.91
C SER A 386 1.16 4.58 21.39
N LEU A 387 2.11 4.29 20.52
CA LEU A 387 2.36 2.94 19.99
C LEU A 387 2.87 1.96 21.07
N SER A 388 3.77 2.39 21.96
CA SER A 388 4.25 1.55 23.05
C SER A 388 3.14 1.15 24.04
N ASN A 389 2.18 2.03 24.28
CA ASN A 389 1.02 1.73 25.12
C ASN A 389 0.03 0.78 24.43
N PHE A 390 -0.08 0.81 23.11
CA PHE A 390 -0.96 -0.08 22.34
C PHE A 390 -0.42 -1.52 22.28
N ASN A 391 0.91 -1.67 22.23
CA ASN A 391 1.55 -3.00 22.20
C ASN A 391 1.55 -3.71 23.56
N ASN A 392 1.25 -3.01 24.66
CA ASN A 392 1.21 -3.54 26.02
C ASN A 392 -0.22 -3.88 26.48
N GLN A 393 -1.25 -3.71 25.66
CA GLN A 393 -2.65 -4.13 25.88
C GLN A 393 -3.00 -5.33 25.00
#